data_4d81f03e4f7ad4edbe02676d17036723
#
_entry.id   4d81f03e4f7ad4edbe02676d17036723
#
_cell.length_a   1.000
_cell.length_b   1.000
_cell.length_c   1.000
_cell.angle_alpha   90.00
_cell.angle_beta   90.00
_cell.angle_gamma   90.00
#
_symmetry.space_group_name_H-M   'P 1'
#
loop_
_entity.id
_entity.type
_entity.pdbx_description
1 polymer ?
#
loop_
_entity_poly.entity_id
_entity_poly.type
_entity_poly.pdbx_seq_one_letter_code
_entity_poly.pdbx_strand_id
1 'polypeptide(L)'
;MKKFKRYLVTSALPYANGPVHIGHLAGVYIPSDIYTRYLRLRGEDVISVCGSDEHGVPITIKARQEGVSPQDIVDKYHGIIKESFRRLGMSFDIYSRTTSPTHHKTASDFFRKLYDDGKFIEQTSQQYYDEEAGQFLADRYIVGTCPHCQNERAYGDQCEKCGSTLNATDLIGPKSAITGSTPVLRETKHWFLPLDRYEEFLRKWILDGHKEWKSNVYGQCKSWLDLGLQPRAVSRDLDWGIPVPVEGADGKVLYVWFDAPIGYISATKELTPDWEKYWKDEDTKMVHFIGKDNIVFHCIVFPSMLRAHGGYIPVSYTHLRAHE
;
A
#
# COMPACT_ATOMS: atom_id res chain seq x y z
N MET A 1 -24.48 18.04 11.61
CA MET A 1 -23.21 17.32 11.42
C MET A 1 -22.87 16.59 12.72
N LYS A 2 -22.46 15.30 12.65
CA LYS A 2 -21.97 14.55 13.83
C LYS A 2 -20.77 15.30 14.42
N LYS A 3 -20.76 15.56 15.71
CA LYS A 3 -19.60 16.12 16.43
C LYS A 3 -18.73 14.94 16.87
N PHE A 4 -17.51 14.88 16.36
CA PHE A 4 -16.53 13.87 16.76
C PHE A 4 -15.80 14.29 18.03
N LYS A 5 -15.37 13.34 18.83
CA LYS A 5 -14.58 13.61 20.07
C LYS A 5 -13.10 13.75 19.74
N ARG A 6 -12.63 13.07 18.69
CA ARG A 6 -11.21 13.06 18.30
C ARG A 6 -11.01 12.91 16.81
N TYR A 7 -9.80 13.17 16.37
CA TYR A 7 -9.38 13.08 14.97
C TYR A 7 -8.12 12.24 14.84
N LEU A 8 -8.12 11.33 13.85
CA LEU A 8 -6.93 10.64 13.37
C LEU A 8 -6.63 11.15 11.96
N VAL A 9 -5.52 11.87 11.83
CA VAL A 9 -5.04 12.36 10.53
C VAL A 9 -3.90 11.46 10.09
N THR A 10 -4.01 10.88 8.90
CA THR A 10 -2.94 10.08 8.30
C THR A 10 -2.45 10.72 7.01
N SER A 11 -1.16 10.62 6.75
CA SER A 11 -0.56 11.01 5.47
C SER A 11 -0.01 9.78 4.77
N ALA A 12 -0.22 9.67 3.46
CA ALA A 12 0.29 8.56 2.66
C ALA A 12 1.78 8.34 2.96
N LEU A 13 2.15 7.08 3.17
CA LEU A 13 3.52 6.70 3.45
C LEU A 13 4.36 6.91 2.18
N PRO A 14 5.37 7.81 2.16
CA PRO A 14 6.27 7.95 1.04
C PRO A 14 7.13 6.69 0.89
N TYR A 15 7.34 6.28 -0.35
CA TYR A 15 8.12 5.09 -0.66
C TYR A 15 9.62 5.37 -0.44
N ALA A 16 10.29 4.53 0.37
CA ALA A 16 11.68 4.76 0.78
C ALA A 16 12.71 4.32 -0.27
N ASN A 17 12.55 4.75 -1.53
CA ASN A 17 13.49 4.51 -2.63
C ASN A 17 14.03 5.79 -3.26
N GLY A 18 13.66 6.95 -2.73
CA GLY A 18 14.06 8.27 -3.21
C GLY A 18 13.63 9.38 -2.26
N PRO A 19 14.15 10.62 -2.45
CA PRO A 19 13.72 11.77 -1.68
C PRO A 19 12.30 12.20 -2.08
N VAL A 20 11.58 12.85 -1.15
CA VAL A 20 10.33 13.54 -1.49
C VAL A 20 10.61 14.77 -2.34
N HIS A 21 9.71 15.07 -3.27
CA HIS A 21 9.78 16.25 -4.13
C HIS A 21 8.57 17.17 -3.90
N ILE A 22 8.57 18.33 -4.56
CA ILE A 22 7.55 19.37 -4.37
C ILE A 22 6.12 18.87 -4.60
N GLY A 23 5.92 17.93 -5.54
CA GLY A 23 4.60 17.33 -5.79
C GLY A 23 4.08 16.53 -4.60
N HIS A 24 4.94 15.74 -3.94
CA HIS A 24 4.60 15.04 -2.71
C HIS A 24 4.24 16.03 -1.59
N LEU A 25 5.07 17.08 -1.41
CA LEU A 25 4.88 18.07 -0.37
C LEU A 25 3.57 18.84 -0.55
N ALA A 26 3.35 19.40 -1.73
CA ALA A 26 2.16 20.21 -2.03
C ALA A 26 0.88 19.36 -2.13
N GLY A 27 0.99 18.10 -2.60
CA GLY A 27 -0.16 17.22 -2.80
C GLY A 27 -0.69 16.59 -1.52
N VAL A 28 0.19 16.23 -0.60
CA VAL A 28 -0.17 15.41 0.57
C VAL A 28 0.26 16.05 1.89
N TYR A 29 1.57 16.29 2.08
CA TYR A 29 2.11 16.51 3.42
C TYR A 29 1.83 17.91 3.96
N ILE A 30 1.99 18.97 3.14
CA ILE A 30 1.66 20.35 3.56
C ILE A 30 0.16 20.49 3.87
N PRO A 31 -0.77 20.01 3.01
CA PRO A 31 -2.21 20.07 3.34
C PRO A 31 -2.57 19.32 4.62
N SER A 32 -1.95 18.16 4.86
CA SER A 32 -2.15 17.37 6.07
C SER A 32 -1.69 18.13 7.32
N ASP A 33 -0.50 18.72 7.27
CA ASP A 33 0.07 19.50 8.37
C ASP A 33 -0.77 20.74 8.68
N ILE A 34 -1.20 21.49 7.66
CA ILE A 34 -2.09 22.65 7.81
C ILE A 34 -3.40 22.24 8.50
N TYR A 35 -4.01 21.14 8.05
CA TYR A 35 -5.26 20.65 8.64
C TYR A 35 -5.07 20.21 10.09
N THR A 36 -3.99 19.50 10.39
CA THR A 36 -3.66 19.04 11.75
C THR A 36 -3.44 20.25 12.68
N ARG A 37 -2.67 21.26 12.25
CA ARG A 37 -2.46 22.49 13.01
C ARG A 37 -3.76 23.27 13.25
N TYR A 38 -4.62 23.34 12.24
CA TYR A 38 -5.93 23.96 12.37
C TYR A 38 -6.77 23.27 13.46
N LEU A 39 -6.80 21.93 13.48
CA LEU A 39 -7.51 21.18 14.51
C LEU A 39 -6.93 21.43 15.91
N ARG A 40 -5.60 21.46 16.05
CA ARG A 40 -4.91 21.77 17.31
C ARG A 40 -5.23 23.18 17.80
N LEU A 41 -5.23 24.17 16.92
CA LEU A 41 -5.61 25.56 17.26
C LEU A 41 -7.06 25.68 17.72
N ARG A 42 -7.93 24.77 17.27
CA ARG A 42 -9.32 24.69 17.75
C ARG A 42 -9.48 23.94 19.07
N GLY A 43 -8.41 23.42 19.63
CA GLY A 43 -8.45 22.62 20.87
C GLY A 43 -9.06 21.22 20.69
N GLU A 44 -9.08 20.70 19.44
CA GLU A 44 -9.57 19.35 19.18
C GLU A 44 -8.52 18.30 19.60
N ASP A 45 -8.98 17.14 20.07
CA ASP A 45 -8.12 15.96 20.27
C ASP A 45 -7.73 15.38 18.91
N VAL A 46 -6.47 15.55 18.50
CA VAL A 46 -5.97 15.14 17.19
C VAL A 46 -4.59 14.51 17.27
N ILE A 47 -4.44 13.38 16.62
CA ILE A 47 -3.13 12.79 16.31
C ILE A 47 -2.89 12.76 14.81
N SER A 48 -1.64 12.99 14.41
CA SER A 48 -1.19 12.98 13.02
C SER A 48 -0.09 11.94 12.85
N VAL A 49 -0.36 10.92 12.05
CA VAL A 49 0.57 9.79 11.84
C VAL A 49 1.02 9.72 10.39
N CYS A 50 2.30 9.45 10.22
CA CYS A 50 2.95 9.19 8.94
C CYS A 50 4.07 8.16 9.15
N GLY A 51 4.74 7.78 8.09
CA GLY A 51 5.90 6.88 8.11
C GLY A 51 6.43 6.69 6.69
N SER A 52 7.42 5.84 6.51
CA SER A 52 7.89 5.40 5.20
C SER A 52 7.39 4.00 4.86
N ASP A 53 7.01 3.82 3.59
CA ASP A 53 6.76 2.51 2.98
C ASP A 53 8.09 1.94 2.49
N GLU A 54 8.49 0.77 3.02
CA GLU A 54 9.85 0.26 2.93
C GLU A 54 9.94 -1.16 2.33
N HIS A 55 8.83 -1.73 1.90
CA HIS A 55 8.79 -3.08 1.33
C HIS A 55 8.54 -3.08 -0.19
N GLY A 56 8.80 -4.23 -0.82
CA GLY A 56 8.47 -4.48 -2.22
C GLY A 56 9.63 -4.31 -3.21
N VAL A 57 9.31 -4.66 -4.45
CA VAL A 57 10.26 -4.81 -5.56
C VAL A 57 11.12 -3.57 -5.86
N PRO A 58 10.60 -2.33 -5.89
CA PRO A 58 11.43 -1.18 -6.21
C PRO A 58 12.59 -0.94 -5.22
N ILE A 59 12.44 -1.36 -3.96
CA ILE A 59 13.52 -1.30 -2.96
C ILE A 59 14.63 -2.30 -3.32
N THR A 60 14.27 -3.53 -3.65
CA THR A 60 15.23 -4.57 -4.01
C THR A 60 15.96 -4.25 -5.33
N ILE A 61 15.25 -3.68 -6.32
CA ILE A 61 15.87 -3.17 -7.55
C ILE A 61 16.91 -2.09 -7.23
N LYS A 62 16.52 -1.12 -6.42
CA LYS A 62 17.40 -0.01 -6.03
C LYS A 62 18.62 -0.51 -5.27
N ALA A 63 18.45 -1.44 -4.34
CA ALA A 63 19.53 -2.07 -3.57
C ALA A 63 20.54 -2.75 -4.50
N ARG A 64 20.06 -3.52 -5.46
CA ARG A 64 20.93 -4.18 -6.46
C ARG A 64 21.69 -3.17 -7.33
N GLN A 65 21.03 -2.09 -7.77
CA GLN A 65 21.66 -1.03 -8.57
C GLN A 65 22.76 -0.30 -7.80
N GLU A 66 22.58 -0.09 -6.49
CA GLU A 66 23.56 0.58 -5.62
C GLU A 66 24.58 -0.41 -5.00
N GLY A 67 24.41 -1.72 -5.17
CA GLY A 67 25.30 -2.75 -4.60
C GLY A 67 25.27 -2.83 -3.08
N VAL A 68 24.11 -2.54 -2.48
CA VAL A 68 23.88 -2.53 -1.03
C VAL A 68 22.68 -3.41 -0.66
N SER A 69 22.43 -3.59 0.64
CA SER A 69 21.25 -4.33 1.09
C SER A 69 19.96 -3.49 0.94
N PRO A 70 18.78 -4.12 0.82
CA PRO A 70 17.49 -3.42 0.90
C PRO A 70 17.34 -2.59 2.17
N GLN A 71 17.87 -3.06 3.30
CA GLN A 71 17.85 -2.34 4.57
C GLN A 71 18.64 -1.03 4.50
N ASP A 72 19.82 -1.03 3.85
CA ASP A 72 20.62 0.19 3.69
C ASP A 72 19.87 1.26 2.86
N ILE A 73 19.14 0.82 1.82
CA ILE A 73 18.32 1.73 0.99
C ILE A 73 17.25 2.39 1.85
N VAL A 74 16.45 1.59 2.58
CA VAL A 74 15.33 2.13 3.36
C VAL A 74 15.81 2.98 4.52
N ASP A 75 16.90 2.63 5.19
CA ASP A 75 17.50 3.43 6.26
C ASP A 75 17.97 4.79 5.75
N LYS A 76 18.65 4.81 4.59
CA LYS A 76 19.09 6.03 3.92
C LYS A 76 17.91 6.94 3.60
N TYR A 77 16.89 6.44 2.90
CA TYR A 77 15.79 7.27 2.43
C TYR A 77 14.79 7.61 3.52
N HIS A 78 14.54 6.71 4.49
CA HIS A 78 13.79 7.06 5.70
C HIS A 78 14.41 8.26 6.41
N GLY A 79 15.73 8.24 6.62
CA GLY A 79 16.46 9.34 7.26
C GLY A 79 16.35 10.65 6.48
N ILE A 80 16.57 10.62 5.16
CA ILE A 80 16.45 11.79 4.28
C ILE A 80 15.05 12.39 4.31
N ILE A 81 14.01 11.56 4.19
CA ILE A 81 12.62 12.01 4.15
C ILE A 81 12.23 12.59 5.51
N LYS A 82 12.55 11.90 6.60
CA LYS A 82 12.29 12.35 7.98
C LYS A 82 12.93 13.71 8.26
N GLU A 83 14.20 13.87 7.87
CA GLU A 83 14.91 15.13 8.03
C GLU A 83 14.32 16.26 7.16
N SER A 84 13.87 15.93 5.93
CA SER A 84 13.19 16.89 5.05
C SER A 84 11.90 17.41 5.69
N PHE A 85 11.08 16.54 6.27
CA PHE A 85 9.88 16.93 6.99
C PHE A 85 10.19 17.75 8.24
N ARG A 86 11.22 17.39 9.00
CA ARG A 86 11.67 18.15 10.17
C ARG A 86 12.10 19.57 9.78
N ARG A 87 12.87 19.73 8.69
CA ARG A 87 13.31 21.05 8.19
C ARG A 87 12.17 21.93 7.72
N LEU A 88 11.12 21.31 7.15
CA LEU A 88 9.90 22.01 6.76
C LEU A 88 8.98 22.32 7.95
N GLY A 89 9.34 21.89 9.16
CA GLY A 89 8.54 22.09 10.37
C GLY A 89 7.24 21.30 10.39
N MET A 90 7.18 20.16 9.68
CA MET A 90 6.00 19.26 9.71
C MET A 90 5.74 18.76 11.12
N SER A 91 4.49 18.80 11.56
CA SER A 91 4.09 18.55 12.94
C SER A 91 3.45 17.18 13.17
N PHE A 92 3.96 16.13 12.48
CA PHE A 92 3.55 14.75 12.77
C PHE A 92 3.80 14.40 14.25
N ASP A 93 2.85 13.72 14.88
CA ASP A 93 3.06 13.17 16.23
C ASP A 93 4.01 11.97 16.18
N ILE A 94 3.98 11.24 15.06
CA ILE A 94 4.94 10.17 14.75
C ILE A 94 5.24 10.09 13.26
N TYR A 95 6.51 9.88 12.92
CA TYR A 95 6.98 9.44 11.61
C TYR A 95 7.63 8.07 11.76
N SER A 96 6.85 7.01 11.54
CA SER A 96 7.22 5.60 11.70
C SER A 96 7.78 5.00 10.40
N ARG A 97 7.85 3.67 10.32
CA ARG A 97 8.35 2.93 9.16
C ARG A 97 7.79 1.51 9.12
N THR A 98 7.61 0.94 7.91
CA THR A 98 7.06 -0.41 7.77
C THR A 98 8.05 -1.53 8.09
N THR A 99 9.35 -1.23 8.21
CA THR A 99 10.35 -2.18 8.73
C THR A 99 10.44 -2.20 10.26
N SER A 100 9.60 -1.43 10.98
CA SER A 100 9.63 -1.46 12.44
C SER A 100 9.13 -2.82 13.00
N PRO A 101 9.68 -3.30 14.12
CA PRO A 101 9.21 -4.53 14.76
C PRO A 101 7.72 -4.50 15.12
N THR A 102 7.21 -3.33 15.52
CA THR A 102 5.79 -3.13 15.83
C THR A 102 4.93 -3.31 14.59
N HIS A 103 5.40 -2.79 13.44
CA HIS A 103 4.67 -2.98 12.19
C HIS A 103 4.70 -4.44 11.74
N HIS A 104 5.86 -5.09 11.73
CA HIS A 104 5.98 -6.51 11.39
C HIS A 104 5.03 -7.37 12.22
N LYS A 105 5.02 -7.17 13.54
CA LYS A 105 4.08 -7.88 14.42
C LYS A 105 2.62 -7.56 14.08
N THR A 106 2.28 -6.28 13.89
CA THR A 106 0.90 -5.84 13.64
C THR A 106 0.37 -6.38 12.31
N ALA A 107 1.17 -6.34 11.24
CA ALA A 107 0.77 -6.84 9.93
C ALA A 107 0.68 -8.38 9.91
N SER A 108 1.60 -9.06 10.58
CA SER A 108 1.55 -10.52 10.75
C SER A 108 0.31 -10.96 11.53
N ASP A 109 0.00 -10.31 12.66
CA ASP A 109 -1.20 -10.60 13.45
C ASP A 109 -2.47 -10.32 12.67
N PHE A 110 -2.48 -9.23 11.88
CA PHE A 110 -3.61 -8.86 11.02
C PHE A 110 -3.86 -9.90 9.94
N PHE A 111 -2.81 -10.33 9.24
CA PHE A 111 -2.90 -11.40 8.23
C PHE A 111 -3.39 -12.71 8.85
N ARG A 112 -2.78 -13.14 9.96
CA ARG A 112 -3.12 -14.39 10.65
C ARG A 112 -4.59 -14.42 11.04
N LYS A 113 -5.10 -13.32 11.61
CA LYS A 113 -6.52 -13.23 11.95
C LYS A 113 -7.42 -13.42 10.73
N LEU A 114 -7.12 -12.78 9.61
CA LEU A 114 -7.90 -12.95 8.38
C LEU A 114 -7.81 -14.39 7.85
N TYR A 115 -6.64 -15.01 7.95
CA TYR A 115 -6.42 -16.38 7.55
C TYR A 115 -7.23 -17.36 8.43
N ASP A 116 -7.13 -17.24 9.74
CA ASP A 116 -7.84 -18.09 10.71
C ASP A 116 -9.37 -17.92 10.60
N ASP A 117 -9.83 -16.73 10.28
CA ASP A 117 -11.26 -16.43 10.05
C ASP A 117 -11.77 -16.87 8.65
N GLY A 118 -10.93 -17.50 7.82
CA GLY A 118 -11.29 -17.97 6.47
C GLY A 118 -11.66 -16.84 5.50
N LYS A 119 -11.05 -15.66 5.66
CA LYS A 119 -11.34 -14.49 4.81
C LYS A 119 -10.60 -14.48 3.48
N PHE A 120 -9.56 -15.29 3.35
CA PHE A 120 -8.80 -15.42 2.12
C PHE A 120 -9.30 -16.58 1.25
N ILE A 121 -9.04 -16.51 -0.02
CA ILE A 121 -9.07 -17.64 -0.95
C ILE A 121 -7.63 -17.93 -1.38
N GLU A 122 -7.32 -19.21 -1.57
CA GLU A 122 -6.04 -19.64 -2.10
C GLU A 122 -6.17 -19.89 -3.60
N GLN A 123 -5.21 -19.39 -4.36
CA GLN A 123 -5.15 -19.61 -5.81
C GLN A 123 -3.72 -19.99 -6.21
N THR A 124 -3.62 -21.00 -7.03
CA THR A 124 -2.36 -21.39 -7.68
C THR A 124 -2.32 -20.77 -9.07
N SER A 125 -1.19 -20.19 -9.43
CA SER A 125 -0.95 -19.59 -10.74
C SER A 125 0.43 -19.94 -11.24
N GLN A 126 0.62 -19.83 -12.57
CA GLN A 126 1.94 -19.96 -13.18
C GLN A 126 2.64 -18.60 -13.13
N GLN A 127 3.86 -18.58 -12.60
CA GLN A 127 4.72 -17.39 -12.60
C GLN A 127 6.12 -17.71 -13.12
N TYR A 128 6.78 -16.72 -13.67
CA TYR A 128 8.16 -16.89 -14.12
C TYR A 128 9.12 -17.06 -12.95
N TYR A 129 9.98 -18.07 -13.09
CA TYR A 129 11.04 -18.40 -12.14
C TYR A 129 12.38 -18.33 -12.86
N ASP A 130 13.34 -17.65 -12.27
CA ASP A 130 14.70 -17.58 -12.73
C ASP A 130 15.51 -18.70 -12.06
N GLU A 131 15.91 -19.71 -12.82
CA GLU A 131 16.63 -20.86 -12.29
C GLU A 131 18.06 -20.50 -11.88
N GLU A 132 18.67 -19.50 -12.54
CA GLU A 132 20.01 -19.03 -12.24
C GLU A 132 20.02 -18.20 -10.96
N ALA A 133 19.03 -17.34 -10.77
CA ALA A 133 18.86 -16.56 -9.55
C ALA A 133 18.19 -17.36 -8.40
N GLY A 134 17.59 -18.52 -8.71
CA GLY A 134 16.91 -19.35 -7.71
C GLY A 134 15.65 -18.73 -7.12
N GLN A 135 14.95 -17.86 -7.86
CA GLN A 135 13.78 -17.13 -7.34
C GLN A 135 12.68 -16.88 -8.37
N PHE A 136 11.44 -16.71 -7.90
CA PHE A 136 10.36 -16.17 -8.71
C PHE A 136 10.63 -14.72 -9.10
N LEU A 137 10.18 -14.36 -10.29
CA LEU A 137 10.34 -13.02 -10.83
C LEU A 137 9.04 -12.22 -10.63
N ALA A 138 9.13 -11.14 -9.90
CA ALA A 138 8.08 -10.13 -9.92
C ALA A 138 8.01 -9.46 -11.31
N ASP A 139 6.85 -8.94 -11.68
CA ASP A 139 6.58 -8.42 -13.03
C ASP A 139 7.64 -7.44 -13.54
N ARG A 140 8.17 -6.58 -12.65
CA ARG A 140 9.25 -5.62 -12.96
C ARG A 140 10.65 -6.25 -13.13
N TYR A 141 10.81 -7.50 -12.77
CA TYR A 141 12.02 -8.29 -13.05
C TYR A 141 11.95 -9.06 -14.36
N ILE A 142 10.86 -8.93 -15.12
CA ILE A 142 10.68 -9.58 -16.42
C ILE A 142 10.67 -8.49 -17.49
N VAL A 143 11.54 -8.64 -18.47
CA VAL A 143 11.67 -7.73 -19.61
C VAL A 143 11.51 -8.53 -20.88
N GLY A 144 10.78 -7.98 -21.84
CA GLY A 144 10.58 -8.62 -23.15
C GLY A 144 10.00 -7.65 -24.15
N THR A 145 9.65 -8.17 -25.33
CA THR A 145 9.05 -7.38 -26.39
C THR A 145 7.55 -7.23 -26.18
N CYS A 146 7.06 -5.98 -26.17
CA CYS A 146 5.63 -5.68 -26.06
C CYS A 146 4.85 -6.23 -27.26
N PRO A 147 3.79 -7.02 -27.07
CA PRO A 147 2.99 -7.57 -28.16
C PRO A 147 2.22 -6.49 -28.94
N HIS A 148 1.96 -5.30 -28.32
CA HIS A 148 1.17 -4.23 -28.92
C HIS A 148 1.99 -3.27 -29.79
N CYS A 149 3.16 -2.85 -29.31
CA CYS A 149 3.95 -1.80 -30.00
C CYS A 149 5.38 -2.22 -30.37
N GLN A 150 5.74 -3.49 -30.17
CA GLN A 150 7.05 -4.06 -30.46
C GLN A 150 8.22 -3.35 -29.74
N ASN A 151 7.96 -2.73 -28.62
CA ASN A 151 9.02 -2.20 -27.77
C ASN A 151 9.78 -3.37 -27.14
N GLU A 152 11.05 -3.50 -27.40
CA GLU A 152 11.91 -4.61 -26.92
C GLU A 152 12.23 -4.55 -25.42
N ARG A 153 11.84 -3.48 -24.73
CA ARG A 153 12.10 -3.26 -23.31
C ARG A 153 10.81 -2.95 -22.56
N ALA A 154 9.78 -3.76 -22.73
CA ALA A 154 8.57 -3.70 -21.92
C ALA A 154 8.72 -4.55 -20.67
N TYR A 155 8.16 -4.07 -19.56
CA TYR A 155 8.09 -4.81 -18.29
C TYR A 155 6.86 -5.70 -18.24
N GLY A 156 6.87 -6.70 -17.36
CA GLY A 156 5.81 -7.67 -17.22
C GLY A 156 4.46 -7.13 -16.76
N ASP A 157 4.42 -5.91 -16.22
CA ASP A 157 3.19 -5.25 -15.78
C ASP A 157 2.70 -4.15 -16.73
N GLN A 158 3.61 -3.51 -17.46
CA GLN A 158 3.29 -2.39 -18.33
C GLN A 158 4.36 -2.14 -19.38
N CYS A 159 3.94 -1.72 -20.57
CA CYS A 159 4.84 -1.16 -21.57
C CYS A 159 4.96 0.35 -21.39
N GLU A 160 6.14 0.84 -21.01
CA GLU A 160 6.37 2.27 -20.78
C GLU A 160 6.32 3.12 -22.07
N LYS A 161 6.45 2.50 -23.26
CA LYS A 161 6.38 3.20 -24.54
C LYS A 161 4.96 3.47 -24.99
N CYS A 162 4.05 2.49 -24.91
CA CYS A 162 2.66 2.64 -25.35
C CYS A 162 1.64 2.74 -24.21
N GLY A 163 2.08 2.56 -22.94
CA GLY A 163 1.22 2.66 -21.77
C GLY A 163 0.29 1.46 -21.55
N SER A 164 0.34 0.43 -22.39
CA SER A 164 -0.51 -0.75 -22.24
C SER A 164 -0.15 -1.54 -20.99
N THR A 165 -1.17 -1.92 -20.22
CA THR A 165 -1.02 -2.93 -19.16
C THR A 165 -0.75 -4.29 -19.80
N LEU A 166 0.17 -5.05 -19.22
CA LEU A 166 0.59 -6.35 -19.69
C LEU A 166 0.51 -7.37 -18.55
N ASN A 167 0.41 -8.65 -18.89
CA ASN A 167 0.83 -9.71 -18.00
C ASN A 167 2.24 -10.16 -18.44
N ALA A 168 3.04 -10.58 -17.49
CA ALA A 168 4.41 -11.02 -17.79
C ALA A 168 4.46 -12.14 -18.84
N THR A 169 3.42 -12.99 -18.86
CA THR A 169 3.27 -14.09 -19.84
C THR A 169 2.91 -13.63 -21.25
N ASP A 170 2.49 -12.39 -21.43
CA ASP A 170 2.15 -11.84 -22.75
C ASP A 170 3.38 -11.30 -23.49
N LEU A 171 4.49 -11.10 -22.79
CA LEU A 171 5.73 -10.62 -23.38
C LEU A 171 6.32 -11.64 -24.38
N ILE A 172 6.79 -11.14 -25.50
CA ILE A 172 7.50 -11.95 -26.49
C ILE A 172 8.98 -12.04 -26.09
N GLY A 173 9.49 -13.27 -25.96
CA GLY A 173 10.87 -13.52 -25.56
C GLY A 173 11.24 -12.98 -24.18
N PRO A 174 10.48 -13.34 -23.13
CA PRO A 174 10.74 -12.80 -21.78
C PRO A 174 12.12 -13.18 -21.28
N LYS A 175 12.77 -12.25 -20.60
CA LYS A 175 14.08 -12.40 -19.96
C LYS A 175 14.04 -11.91 -18.52
N SER A 176 14.83 -12.57 -17.67
CA SER A 176 15.09 -12.06 -16.33
C SER A 176 15.92 -10.78 -16.39
N ALA A 177 15.43 -9.72 -15.78
CA ALA A 177 16.22 -8.49 -15.61
C ALA A 177 17.34 -8.65 -14.55
N ILE A 178 17.37 -9.79 -13.85
CA ILE A 178 18.35 -10.10 -12.81
C ILE A 178 19.59 -10.74 -13.42
N THR A 179 19.38 -11.85 -14.18
CA THR A 179 20.47 -12.66 -14.72
C THR A 179 20.61 -12.55 -16.24
N GLY A 180 19.56 -12.07 -16.93
CA GLY A 180 19.46 -12.09 -18.40
C GLY A 180 19.03 -13.44 -18.97
N SER A 181 18.86 -14.46 -18.11
CA SER A 181 18.40 -15.80 -18.50
C SER A 181 16.97 -15.80 -19.01
N THR A 182 16.58 -16.84 -19.72
CA THR A 182 15.18 -17.07 -20.08
C THR A 182 14.47 -17.78 -18.92
N PRO A 183 13.50 -17.11 -18.27
CA PRO A 183 12.83 -17.70 -17.11
C PRO A 183 11.87 -18.83 -17.52
N VAL A 184 11.62 -19.75 -16.59
CA VAL A 184 10.67 -20.85 -16.76
C VAL A 184 9.39 -20.61 -15.98
N LEU A 185 8.26 -21.12 -16.45
CA LEU A 185 7.01 -21.05 -15.68
C LEU A 185 7.02 -22.12 -14.60
N ARG A 186 6.71 -21.72 -13.36
CA ARG A 186 6.50 -22.63 -12.23
C ARG A 186 5.21 -22.27 -11.51
N GLU A 187 4.58 -23.26 -10.92
CA GLU A 187 3.42 -23.05 -10.08
C GLU A 187 3.81 -22.37 -8.76
N THR A 188 3.01 -21.38 -8.37
CA THR A 188 3.08 -20.78 -7.06
C THR A 188 1.69 -20.51 -6.51
N LYS A 189 1.53 -20.67 -5.20
CA LYS A 189 0.27 -20.47 -4.47
C LYS A 189 0.31 -19.15 -3.74
N HIS A 190 -0.76 -18.36 -3.86
CA HIS A 190 -0.93 -17.10 -3.16
C HIS A 190 -2.29 -17.02 -2.47
N TRP A 191 -2.37 -16.15 -1.46
CA TRP A 191 -3.61 -15.79 -0.76
C TRP A 191 -4.18 -14.52 -1.39
N PHE A 192 -5.50 -14.51 -1.54
CA PHE A 192 -6.24 -13.40 -2.13
C PHE A 192 -7.36 -12.96 -1.20
N LEU A 193 -7.50 -11.64 -1.02
CA LEU A 193 -8.69 -11.06 -0.40
C LEU A 193 -9.78 -10.94 -1.48
N PRO A 194 -10.92 -11.64 -1.33
CA PRO A 194 -12.03 -11.61 -2.29
C PRO A 194 -12.81 -10.30 -2.14
N LEU A 195 -12.37 -9.23 -2.83
CA LEU A 195 -12.97 -7.89 -2.73
C LEU A 195 -14.43 -7.86 -3.21
N ASP A 196 -14.80 -8.74 -4.12
CA ASP A 196 -16.18 -8.94 -4.59
C ASP A 196 -17.16 -9.20 -3.44
N ARG A 197 -16.75 -9.91 -2.39
CA ARG A 197 -17.57 -10.17 -1.20
C ARG A 197 -17.87 -8.91 -0.37
N TYR A 198 -17.11 -7.83 -0.58
CA TYR A 198 -17.27 -6.55 0.11
C TYR A 198 -17.89 -5.47 -0.78
N GLU A 199 -18.24 -5.78 -2.03
CA GLU A 199 -18.74 -4.80 -3.01
C GLU A 199 -20.04 -4.15 -2.55
N GLU A 200 -21.01 -4.91 -2.03
CA GLU A 200 -22.27 -4.37 -1.52
C GLU A 200 -22.06 -3.38 -0.37
N PHE A 201 -21.19 -3.75 0.58
CA PHE A 201 -20.79 -2.86 1.68
C PHE A 201 -20.16 -1.57 1.15
N LEU A 202 -19.22 -1.67 0.20
CA LEU A 202 -18.52 -0.52 -0.36
C LEU A 202 -19.45 0.37 -1.18
N ARG A 203 -20.39 -0.19 -1.96
CA ARG A 203 -21.42 0.57 -2.68
C ARG A 203 -22.25 1.40 -1.72
N LYS A 204 -22.80 0.78 -0.69
CA LYS A 204 -23.59 1.48 0.31
C LYS A 204 -22.77 2.53 1.07
N TRP A 205 -21.57 2.17 1.48
CA TRP A 205 -20.71 3.06 2.27
C TRP A 205 -20.23 4.25 1.45
N ILE A 206 -19.74 4.04 0.22
CA ILE A 206 -19.19 5.12 -0.63
C ILE A 206 -20.30 5.87 -1.35
N LEU A 207 -21.13 5.15 -2.14
CA LEU A 207 -22.04 5.81 -3.08
C LEU A 207 -23.24 6.45 -2.38
N ASP A 208 -23.69 5.91 -1.26
CA ASP A 208 -24.79 6.48 -0.48
C ASP A 208 -24.30 7.32 0.69
N GLY A 209 -23.21 6.88 1.36
CA GLY A 209 -22.72 7.45 2.60
C GLY A 209 -21.74 8.60 2.46
N HIS A 210 -21.03 8.71 1.32
CA HIS A 210 -19.90 9.65 1.15
C HIS A 210 -19.98 10.48 -0.15
N LYS A 211 -21.16 11.00 -0.45
CA LYS A 211 -21.37 11.90 -1.60
C LYS A 211 -20.66 13.24 -1.47
N GLU A 212 -20.22 13.59 -0.25
CA GLU A 212 -19.43 14.78 0.06
C GLU A 212 -17.94 14.64 -0.30
N TRP A 213 -17.48 13.45 -0.66
CA TRP A 213 -16.11 13.26 -1.13
C TRP A 213 -15.86 14.06 -2.41
N LYS A 214 -14.60 14.41 -2.65
CA LYS A 214 -14.24 15.12 -3.89
C LYS A 214 -14.66 14.32 -5.11
N SER A 215 -15.10 15.02 -6.15
CA SER A 215 -15.67 14.42 -7.36
C SER A 215 -14.74 13.42 -8.04
N ASN A 216 -13.43 13.67 -8.06
CA ASN A 216 -12.43 12.74 -8.61
C ASN A 216 -12.32 11.45 -7.78
N VAL A 217 -12.38 11.53 -6.44
CA VAL A 217 -12.35 10.36 -5.56
C VAL A 217 -13.60 9.52 -5.73
N TYR A 218 -14.75 10.18 -5.58
CA TYR A 218 -16.04 9.54 -5.73
C TYR A 218 -16.18 8.89 -7.12
N GLY A 219 -15.80 9.61 -8.18
CA GLY A 219 -15.86 9.12 -9.55
C GLY A 219 -14.96 7.91 -9.79
N GLN A 220 -13.74 7.93 -9.28
CA GLN A 220 -12.83 6.78 -9.41
C GLN A 220 -13.33 5.57 -8.63
N CYS A 221 -13.81 5.74 -7.40
CA CYS A 221 -14.40 4.65 -6.63
C CYS A 221 -15.64 4.06 -7.33
N LYS A 222 -16.52 4.95 -7.83
CA LYS A 222 -17.70 4.52 -8.59
C LYS A 222 -17.32 3.71 -9.83
N SER A 223 -16.33 4.18 -10.60
CA SER A 223 -15.85 3.46 -11.80
C SER A 223 -15.34 2.06 -11.46
N TRP A 224 -14.58 1.90 -10.38
CA TRP A 224 -14.11 0.58 -9.93
C TRP A 224 -15.25 -0.34 -9.52
N LEU A 225 -16.21 0.19 -8.77
CA LEU A 225 -17.39 -0.58 -8.35
C LEU A 225 -18.27 -0.97 -9.55
N ASP A 226 -18.42 -0.09 -10.55
CA ASP A 226 -19.23 -0.36 -11.74
C ASP A 226 -18.59 -1.43 -12.64
N LEU A 227 -17.25 -1.54 -12.64
CA LEU A 227 -16.50 -2.60 -13.36
C LEU A 227 -16.60 -3.97 -12.64
N GLY A 228 -17.01 -3.99 -11.39
CA GLY A 228 -17.02 -5.18 -10.52
C GLY A 228 -15.65 -5.46 -9.92
N LEU A 229 -15.63 -5.71 -8.62
CA LEU A 229 -14.40 -5.97 -7.88
C LEU A 229 -13.92 -7.42 -8.07
N GLN A 230 -12.61 -7.60 -8.13
CA GLN A 230 -11.96 -8.90 -8.28
C GLN A 230 -11.11 -9.22 -7.06
N PRO A 231 -10.88 -10.50 -6.74
CA PRO A 231 -9.94 -10.89 -5.70
C PRO A 231 -8.56 -10.27 -5.90
N ARG A 232 -7.96 -9.79 -4.82
CA ARG A 232 -6.61 -9.16 -4.84
C ARG A 232 -5.63 -9.99 -4.03
N ALA A 233 -4.51 -10.33 -4.66
CA ALA A 233 -3.44 -11.05 -3.97
C ALA A 233 -2.88 -10.22 -2.80
N VAL A 234 -2.66 -10.87 -1.67
CA VAL A 234 -2.12 -10.28 -0.43
C VAL A 234 -0.74 -10.83 -0.07
N SER A 235 -0.19 -11.69 -0.91
CA SER A 235 1.17 -12.23 -0.79
C SER A 235 1.93 -12.17 -2.11
N ARG A 236 3.25 -12.24 -2.04
CA ARG A 236 4.17 -12.26 -3.19
C ARG A 236 5.36 -13.18 -2.91
N ASP A 237 5.91 -13.78 -3.96
CA ASP A 237 7.19 -14.48 -3.92
C ASP A 237 8.31 -13.44 -3.98
N LEU A 238 8.82 -13.05 -2.85
CA LEU A 238 9.91 -12.08 -2.66
C LEU A 238 10.68 -12.41 -1.39
N ASP A 239 11.91 -11.93 -1.33
CA ASP A 239 12.82 -12.07 -0.18
C ASP A 239 12.85 -10.83 0.72
N TRP A 240 12.23 -9.71 0.29
CA TRP A 240 12.17 -8.45 1.03
C TRP A 240 10.74 -8.04 1.32
N GLY A 241 10.38 -8.10 2.60
CA GLY A 241 9.03 -7.79 3.11
C GLY A 241 8.75 -8.55 4.40
N ILE A 242 7.52 -8.50 4.86
CA ILE A 242 7.08 -9.24 6.05
C ILE A 242 6.77 -10.67 5.63
N PRO A 243 7.43 -11.70 6.20
CA PRO A 243 7.11 -13.09 5.89
C PRO A 243 5.63 -13.42 6.14
N VAL A 244 5.02 -14.15 5.22
CA VAL A 244 3.64 -14.62 5.41
C VAL A 244 3.59 -15.58 6.61
N PRO A 245 2.80 -15.28 7.66
CA PRO A 245 2.93 -15.94 8.95
C PRO A 245 2.10 -17.23 9.06
N VAL A 246 2.03 -18.07 8.01
CA VAL A 246 1.29 -19.33 7.99
C VAL A 246 2.14 -20.46 7.40
N GLU A 247 1.78 -21.70 7.72
CA GLU A 247 2.47 -22.89 7.23
C GLU A 247 2.37 -23.00 5.70
N GLY A 248 3.44 -23.48 5.07
CA GLY A 248 3.53 -23.63 3.60
C GLY A 248 3.69 -22.31 2.84
N ALA A 249 4.09 -21.24 3.54
CA ALA A 249 4.33 -19.92 2.95
C ALA A 249 5.83 -19.60 2.78
N ASP A 250 6.69 -20.61 2.75
CA ASP A 250 8.14 -20.42 2.59
C ASP A 250 8.47 -19.60 1.33
N GLY A 251 9.37 -18.61 1.48
CA GLY A 251 9.77 -17.72 0.39
C GLY A 251 8.72 -16.69 -0.02
N LYS A 252 7.68 -16.49 0.80
CA LYS A 252 6.61 -15.54 0.52
C LYS A 252 6.54 -14.44 1.57
N VAL A 253 6.26 -13.24 1.10
CA VAL A 253 6.05 -12.06 1.95
C VAL A 253 4.65 -11.50 1.73
N LEU A 254 4.19 -10.70 2.68
CA LEU A 254 2.98 -9.89 2.51
C LEU A 254 3.18 -8.92 1.34
N TYR A 255 2.15 -8.78 0.52
CA TYR A 255 2.20 -7.82 -0.57
C TYR A 255 2.19 -6.39 -0.01
N VAL A 256 3.07 -5.53 -0.51
CA VAL A 256 3.25 -4.16 -0.01
C VAL A 256 1.94 -3.37 0.08
N TRP A 257 1.01 -3.57 -0.83
CA TRP A 257 -0.29 -2.90 -0.80
C TRP A 257 -1.27 -3.47 0.24
N PHE A 258 -0.96 -4.62 0.82
CA PHE A 258 -1.65 -5.16 1.98
C PHE A 258 -1.02 -4.68 3.28
N ASP A 259 0.30 -4.67 3.39
CA ASP A 259 0.99 -4.32 4.63
C ASP A 259 1.08 -2.79 4.85
N ALA A 260 1.36 -2.00 3.81
CA ALA A 260 1.56 -0.56 3.93
C ALA A 260 0.41 0.19 4.63
N PRO A 261 -0.88 -0.01 4.30
CA PRO A 261 -1.96 0.68 5.01
C PRO A 261 -2.09 0.26 6.49
N ILE A 262 -1.65 -0.96 6.87
CA ILE A 262 -1.55 -1.38 8.27
C ILE A 262 -0.50 -0.53 9.01
N GLY A 263 0.43 0.08 8.29
CA GLY A 263 1.42 1.02 8.81
C GLY A 263 0.82 2.19 9.59
N TYR A 264 -0.37 2.65 9.23
CA TYR A 264 -1.08 3.67 10.02
C TYR A 264 -1.50 3.14 11.39
N ILE A 265 -1.95 1.88 11.46
CA ILE A 265 -2.33 1.24 12.72
C ILE A 265 -1.10 1.05 13.60
N SER A 266 -0.01 0.50 13.04
CA SER A 266 1.23 0.26 13.78
C SER A 266 1.87 1.56 14.26
N ALA A 267 1.89 2.62 13.43
CA ALA A 267 2.35 3.95 13.84
C ALA A 267 1.53 4.50 15.00
N THR A 268 0.20 4.31 14.99
CA THR A 268 -0.63 4.72 16.12
C THR A 268 -0.33 3.91 17.39
N LYS A 269 -0.06 2.60 17.25
CA LYS A 269 0.36 1.74 18.39
C LYS A 269 1.71 2.15 18.98
N GLU A 270 2.65 2.58 18.14
CA GLU A 270 3.95 3.10 18.59
C GLU A 270 3.80 4.45 19.30
N LEU A 271 2.85 5.28 18.86
CA LEU A 271 2.60 6.60 19.43
C LEU A 271 1.93 6.53 20.80
N THR A 272 0.92 5.67 20.96
CA THR A 272 0.10 5.65 22.17
C THR A 272 -0.47 4.27 22.49
N PRO A 273 -0.49 3.86 23.78
CA PRO A 273 -1.18 2.66 24.21
C PRO A 273 -2.71 2.74 23.99
N ASP A 274 -3.26 3.93 23.87
CA ASP A 274 -4.68 4.19 23.63
C ASP A 274 -5.08 4.14 22.15
N TRP A 275 -4.26 3.52 21.31
CA TRP A 275 -4.44 3.46 19.84
C TRP A 275 -5.83 2.97 19.41
N GLU A 276 -6.46 2.09 20.18
CA GLU A 276 -7.80 1.57 19.87
C GLU A 276 -8.87 2.65 19.84
N LYS A 277 -8.76 3.69 20.66
CA LYS A 277 -9.69 4.82 20.65
C LYS A 277 -9.75 5.52 19.28
N TYR A 278 -8.65 5.53 18.56
CA TYR A 278 -8.56 6.16 17.25
C TYR A 278 -9.01 5.24 16.10
N TRP A 279 -8.97 3.94 16.30
CA TRP A 279 -9.25 2.96 15.25
C TRP A 279 -10.56 2.19 15.43
N LYS A 280 -11.11 2.15 16.65
CA LYS A 280 -12.28 1.32 16.97
C LYS A 280 -13.46 2.11 17.56
N ASP A 281 -13.30 3.38 17.90
CA ASP A 281 -14.35 4.21 18.47
C ASP A 281 -14.98 5.09 17.37
N GLU A 282 -16.29 4.95 17.17
CA GLU A 282 -17.08 5.69 16.17
C GLU A 282 -17.12 7.22 16.41
N ASP A 283 -16.69 7.69 17.59
CA ASP A 283 -16.53 9.10 17.87
C ASP A 283 -15.20 9.68 17.34
N THR A 284 -14.40 8.85 16.68
CA THR A 284 -13.19 9.27 15.96
C THR A 284 -13.48 9.61 14.51
N LYS A 285 -13.04 10.79 14.07
CA LYS A 285 -13.01 11.14 12.65
C LYS A 285 -11.64 10.82 12.07
N MET A 286 -11.60 9.86 11.16
CA MET A 286 -10.38 9.48 10.43
C MET A 286 -10.29 10.26 9.11
N VAL A 287 -9.14 10.91 8.86
CA VAL A 287 -8.92 11.73 7.66
C VAL A 287 -7.60 11.30 7.01
N HIS A 288 -7.68 10.75 5.81
CA HIS A 288 -6.51 10.38 5.01
C HIS A 288 -6.12 11.47 4.01
N PHE A 289 -4.86 11.89 4.02
CA PHE A 289 -4.24 12.72 2.99
C PHE A 289 -3.39 11.83 2.07
N ILE A 290 -3.84 11.66 0.82
CA ILE A 290 -3.25 10.69 -0.11
C ILE A 290 -3.13 11.27 -1.52
N GLY A 291 -2.25 10.69 -2.33
CA GLY A 291 -2.15 10.98 -3.76
C GLY A 291 -3.26 10.26 -4.57
N LYS A 292 -3.45 10.69 -5.82
CA LYS A 292 -4.44 10.12 -6.74
C LYS A 292 -4.28 8.61 -6.91
N ASP A 293 -3.04 8.14 -7.00
CA ASP A 293 -2.72 6.72 -7.22
C ASP A 293 -3.09 5.82 -6.04
N ASN A 294 -3.29 6.42 -4.87
CA ASN A 294 -3.64 5.72 -3.64
C ASN A 294 -5.15 5.64 -3.36
N ILE A 295 -6.01 6.22 -4.23
CA ILE A 295 -7.47 6.26 -4.02
C ILE A 295 -8.04 4.85 -3.82
N VAL A 296 -7.76 3.95 -4.75
CA VAL A 296 -8.30 2.58 -4.73
C VAL A 296 -7.90 1.84 -3.46
N PHE A 297 -6.66 2.02 -3.02
CA PHE A 297 -6.16 1.36 -1.82
C PHE A 297 -6.81 1.87 -0.54
N HIS A 298 -7.00 3.18 -0.41
CA HIS A 298 -7.57 3.78 0.79
C HIS A 298 -9.11 3.78 0.82
N CYS A 299 -9.76 3.73 -0.35
CA CYS A 299 -11.22 3.81 -0.43
C CYS A 299 -11.89 2.46 -0.71
N ILE A 300 -11.17 1.46 -1.23
CA ILE A 300 -11.71 0.14 -1.57
C ILE A 300 -10.98 -0.98 -0.82
N VAL A 301 -9.66 -1.11 -1.03
CA VAL A 301 -8.90 -2.25 -0.48
C VAL A 301 -8.81 -2.18 1.04
N PHE A 302 -8.30 -1.09 1.58
CA PHE A 302 -8.12 -0.95 3.03
C PHE A 302 -9.42 -1.00 3.83
N PRO A 303 -10.53 -0.33 3.44
CA PRO A 303 -11.82 -0.52 4.09
C PRO A 303 -12.34 -1.96 4.05
N SER A 304 -12.10 -2.68 2.94
CA SER A 304 -12.42 -4.12 2.85
C SER A 304 -11.60 -4.94 3.84
N MET A 305 -10.30 -4.65 3.97
CA MET A 305 -9.43 -5.30 4.95
C MET A 305 -9.91 -5.05 6.38
N LEU A 306 -10.22 -3.81 6.73
CA LEU A 306 -10.74 -3.44 8.06
C LEU A 306 -12.09 -4.12 8.35
N ARG A 307 -12.97 -4.18 7.35
CA ARG A 307 -14.25 -4.87 7.44
C ARG A 307 -14.09 -6.38 7.60
N ALA A 308 -13.16 -6.99 6.85
CA ALA A 308 -12.84 -8.41 6.94
C ALA A 308 -12.30 -8.78 8.32
N HIS A 309 -11.42 -7.95 8.87
CA HIS A 309 -10.82 -8.14 10.19
C HIS A 309 -11.86 -8.02 11.33
N GLY A 310 -12.83 -7.13 11.17
CA GLY A 310 -13.84 -6.82 12.20
C GLY A 310 -13.28 -5.96 13.34
N GLY A 311 -14.14 -5.20 13.98
CA GLY A 311 -13.80 -4.39 15.14
C GLY A 311 -13.07 -3.07 14.86
N TYR A 312 -12.81 -2.74 13.60
CA TYR A 312 -12.35 -1.41 13.18
C TYR A 312 -13.50 -0.57 12.68
N ILE A 313 -13.43 0.73 12.92
CA ILE A 313 -14.36 1.68 12.29
C ILE A 313 -14.00 1.82 10.80
N PRO A 314 -14.99 1.94 9.91
CA PRO A 314 -14.71 2.34 8.54
C PRO A 314 -14.16 3.76 8.52
N VAL A 315 -13.26 4.02 7.58
CA VAL A 315 -12.69 5.36 7.38
C VAL A 315 -13.80 6.37 7.16
N SER A 316 -13.93 7.34 8.05
CA SER A 316 -15.06 8.28 8.02
C SER A 316 -14.88 9.43 7.03
N TYR A 317 -13.66 9.67 6.55
CA TYR A 317 -13.39 10.74 5.59
C TYR A 317 -12.05 10.57 4.89
N THR A 318 -12.06 10.65 3.55
CA THR A 318 -10.83 10.71 2.76
C THR A 318 -10.70 12.10 2.16
N HIS A 319 -9.70 12.87 2.61
CA HIS A 319 -9.37 14.14 2.02
C HIS A 319 -8.26 13.94 0.98
N LEU A 320 -8.64 14.00 -0.27
CA LEU A 320 -7.73 13.91 -1.40
C LEU A 320 -7.46 15.30 -1.96
N ARG A 321 -6.20 15.70 -1.97
CA ARG A 321 -5.69 16.61 -2.97
C ARG A 321 -4.79 15.80 -3.90
N ALA A 322 -5.35 15.28 -4.99
CA ALA A 322 -4.54 14.99 -6.15
C ALA A 322 -4.21 16.32 -6.81
N HIS A 323 -2.94 16.63 -7.00
CA HIS A 323 -2.55 17.59 -8.02
C HIS A 323 -2.77 16.90 -9.37
N GLU A 324 -3.51 17.60 -10.23
CA GLU A 324 -3.53 17.35 -11.67
C GLU A 324 -2.15 17.63 -12.26
#